data_9eb07e5ce4165fff5df15ca15fb135db
#
_entry.id   9eb07e5ce4165fff5df15ca15fb135db
#
_cell.length_a   1.000
_cell.length_b   1.000
_cell.length_c   1.000
_cell.angle_alpha   90.00
_cell.angle_beta   90.00
_cell.angle_gamma   90.00
#
_symmetry.space_group_name_H-M   'P 1'
#
loop_
_entity.id
_entity.type
_entity.pdbx_description
1 polymer ?
#
loop_
_entity_poly.entity_id
_entity_poly.type
_entity_poly.pdbx_seq_one_letter_code
_entity_poly.pdbx_strand_id
1 'polypeptide(L)'
;LGLIPRDEHHWYNKSAYFNHNNRDKFAAALDLSDTRGRDVFLKLCAVSDVVVENFRSDVMDNLGLTYEAVSAANPAIIYVSMPGHGKTGPEKDFVAYGSNVEQLAGLVSLSGYEGGEPMKTGFSYGDPMAGTALVGAVAMALRQRNRTGKGCYLELAQRENLTMFVGEHIVDYSMN
;
A
#
# COMPACT_ATOMS: atom_id res chain seq x y z
N LEU A 1 8.77 0.94 -19.99
CA LEU A 1 8.02 -0.34 -20.09
C LEU A 1 7.79 -0.82 -21.53
N GLY A 2 8.14 -0.03 -22.57
CA GLY A 2 7.91 -0.35 -23.98
C GLY A 2 9.04 -1.05 -24.74
N LEU A 3 10.10 -1.45 -24.06
CA LEU A 3 11.31 -1.95 -24.70
C LEU A 3 11.39 -3.49 -24.84
N ILE A 4 10.41 -4.23 -24.30
CA ILE A 4 10.40 -5.69 -24.37
C ILE A 4 9.35 -6.12 -25.40
N PRO A 5 9.73 -6.88 -26.44
CA PRO A 5 8.78 -7.40 -27.44
C PRO A 5 7.69 -8.24 -26.76
N ARG A 6 6.42 -7.98 -27.11
CA ARG A 6 5.27 -8.71 -26.54
C ARG A 6 5.03 -10.08 -27.15
N ASP A 7 5.75 -10.40 -28.19
CA ASP A 7 5.71 -11.69 -28.91
C ASP A 7 6.52 -12.79 -28.23
N GLU A 8 7.35 -12.44 -27.23
CA GLU A 8 8.10 -13.42 -26.47
C GLU A 8 7.25 -14.02 -25.34
N HIS A 9 7.34 -15.34 -25.18
CA HIS A 9 6.66 -16.07 -24.10
C HIS A 9 7.11 -15.53 -22.72
N HIS A 10 6.12 -15.19 -21.87
CA HIS A 10 6.35 -14.59 -20.55
C HIS A 10 7.13 -13.26 -20.56
N TRP A 11 6.94 -12.41 -21.61
CA TRP A 11 7.59 -11.11 -21.74
C TRP A 11 7.49 -10.21 -20.50
N TYR A 12 6.36 -10.29 -19.75
CA TYR A 12 6.12 -9.55 -18.52
C TYR A 12 7.12 -9.87 -17.40
N ASN A 13 7.68 -11.08 -17.37
CA ASN A 13 8.71 -11.48 -16.41
C ASN A 13 10.09 -10.87 -16.71
N LYS A 14 10.26 -10.23 -17.86
CA LYS A 14 11.52 -9.57 -18.26
C LYS A 14 11.59 -8.10 -17.83
N SER A 15 10.53 -7.54 -17.26
CA SER A 15 10.53 -6.17 -16.75
C SER A 15 11.48 -6.04 -15.57
N ALA A 16 12.47 -5.14 -15.69
CA ALA A 16 13.39 -4.83 -14.58
C ALA A 16 12.64 -4.31 -13.35
N TYR A 17 11.61 -3.51 -13.55
CA TYR A 17 10.75 -3.00 -12.47
C TYR A 17 10.00 -4.13 -11.77
N PHE A 18 9.42 -5.07 -12.53
CA PHE A 18 8.76 -6.25 -11.97
C PHE A 18 9.75 -7.09 -11.15
N ASN A 19 10.90 -7.41 -11.71
CA ASN A 19 11.92 -8.24 -11.08
C ASN A 19 12.50 -7.58 -9.82
N HIS A 20 12.69 -6.26 -9.86
CA HIS A 20 13.17 -5.51 -8.70
C HIS A 20 12.19 -5.60 -7.52
N ASN A 21 10.90 -5.42 -7.79
CA ASN A 21 9.89 -5.35 -6.74
C ASN A 21 9.36 -6.72 -6.28
N ASN A 22 9.62 -7.81 -7.02
CA ASN A 22 9.05 -9.12 -6.73
C ASN A 22 10.09 -10.22 -6.46
N ARG A 23 11.28 -9.85 -6.00
CA ARG A 23 12.30 -10.82 -5.58
C ARG A 23 11.82 -11.64 -4.39
N ASP A 24 12.12 -12.94 -4.41
CA ASP A 24 11.80 -13.90 -3.34
C ASP A 24 10.31 -13.99 -2.99
N LYS A 25 9.43 -13.72 -3.97
CA LYS A 25 7.99 -13.83 -3.83
C LYS A 25 7.46 -15.02 -4.62
N PHE A 26 6.58 -15.80 -4.02
CA PHE A 26 5.74 -16.74 -4.73
C PHE A 26 4.49 -16.02 -5.25
N ALA A 27 4.01 -16.45 -6.42
CA ALA A 27 2.77 -15.94 -7.00
C ALA A 27 1.64 -16.96 -6.80
N ALA A 28 0.46 -16.47 -6.43
CA ALA A 28 -0.78 -17.23 -6.42
C ALA A 28 -1.83 -16.44 -7.21
N ALA A 29 -2.49 -17.12 -8.16
CA ALA A 29 -3.60 -16.52 -8.90
C ALA A 29 -4.92 -17.01 -8.29
N LEU A 30 -5.66 -16.11 -7.66
CA LEU A 30 -6.95 -16.38 -7.02
C LEU A 30 -7.98 -15.38 -7.55
N ASP A 31 -9.16 -15.88 -7.92
CA ASP A 31 -10.32 -15.04 -8.18
C ASP A 31 -11.03 -14.79 -6.85
N LEU A 32 -10.79 -13.62 -6.25
CA LEU A 32 -11.40 -13.23 -4.97
C LEU A 32 -12.87 -12.82 -5.11
N SER A 33 -13.41 -12.68 -6.33
CA SER A 33 -14.84 -12.52 -6.56
C SER A 33 -15.60 -13.84 -6.43
N ASP A 34 -14.93 -14.98 -6.67
CA ASP A 34 -15.46 -16.34 -6.47
C ASP A 34 -15.30 -16.77 -5.00
N THR A 35 -16.33 -17.38 -4.45
CA THR A 35 -16.33 -17.89 -3.07
C THR A 35 -15.18 -18.87 -2.81
N ARG A 36 -14.88 -19.75 -3.79
CA ARG A 36 -13.76 -20.71 -3.69
C ARG A 36 -12.41 -20.01 -3.60
N GLY A 37 -12.24 -18.91 -4.36
CA GLY A 37 -11.02 -18.10 -4.29
C GLY A 37 -10.86 -17.44 -2.92
N ARG A 38 -11.94 -16.89 -2.35
CA ARG A 38 -11.95 -16.34 -0.99
C ARG A 38 -11.64 -17.40 0.07
N ASP A 39 -12.21 -18.60 -0.06
CA ASP A 39 -11.95 -19.70 0.88
C ASP A 39 -10.45 -20.11 0.88
N VAL A 40 -9.83 -20.15 -0.31
CA VAL A 40 -8.38 -20.40 -0.41
C VAL A 40 -7.58 -19.26 0.20
N PHE A 41 -7.97 -18.02 -0.04
CA PHE A 41 -7.32 -16.85 0.57
C PHE A 41 -7.39 -16.90 2.09
N LEU A 42 -8.55 -17.19 2.68
CA LEU A 42 -8.69 -17.33 4.14
C LEU A 42 -7.86 -18.49 4.71
N LYS A 43 -7.73 -19.60 3.97
CA LYS A 43 -6.82 -20.69 4.37
C LYS A 43 -5.34 -20.25 4.34
N LEU A 44 -4.94 -19.42 3.38
CA LEU A 44 -3.61 -18.81 3.38
C LEU A 44 -3.43 -17.86 4.57
N CYS A 45 -4.43 -17.04 4.88
CA CYS A 45 -4.39 -16.18 6.06
C CYS A 45 -4.24 -16.97 7.37
N ALA A 46 -4.85 -18.15 7.47
CA ALA A 46 -4.76 -19.01 8.65
C ALA A 46 -3.32 -19.46 8.97
N VAL A 47 -2.43 -19.49 7.98
CA VAL A 47 -1.03 -19.91 8.13
C VAL A 47 -0.04 -18.76 7.89
N SER A 48 -0.53 -17.54 7.72
CA SER A 48 0.28 -16.35 7.47
C SER A 48 0.45 -15.50 8.72
N ASP A 49 1.53 -14.77 8.80
CA ASP A 49 1.80 -13.80 9.87
C ASP A 49 1.17 -12.44 9.60
N VAL A 50 1.19 -12.02 8.34
CA VAL A 50 0.79 -10.68 7.92
C VAL A 50 0.02 -10.77 6.60
N VAL A 51 -1.05 -10.02 6.49
CA VAL A 51 -1.75 -9.72 5.23
C VAL A 51 -1.59 -8.25 4.94
N VAL A 52 -1.19 -7.91 3.71
CA VAL A 52 -1.05 -6.52 3.26
C VAL A 52 -1.89 -6.34 2.00
N GLU A 53 -2.69 -5.31 1.97
CA GLU A 53 -3.42 -4.86 0.78
C GLU A 53 -3.27 -3.34 0.61
N ASN A 54 -3.32 -2.88 -0.63
CA ASN A 54 -3.31 -1.45 -0.95
C ASN A 54 -4.36 -1.09 -2.02
N PHE A 55 -5.49 -1.76 -1.96
CA PHE A 55 -6.64 -1.45 -2.79
C PHE A 55 -7.30 -0.12 -2.36
N ARG A 56 -8.26 0.34 -3.14
CA ARG A 56 -9.18 1.38 -2.71
C ARG A 56 -9.95 0.92 -1.47
N SER A 57 -10.34 1.88 -0.63
CA SER A 57 -10.89 1.67 0.72
C SER A 57 -12.01 0.63 0.84
N ASP A 58 -12.84 0.50 -0.20
CA ASP A 58 -14.03 -0.35 -0.22
C ASP A 58 -13.83 -1.77 -0.76
N VAL A 59 -12.70 -2.04 -1.43
CA VAL A 59 -12.52 -3.29 -2.21
C VAL A 59 -12.53 -4.53 -1.34
N MET A 60 -11.76 -4.56 -0.27
CA MET A 60 -11.70 -5.72 0.62
C MET A 60 -13.03 -5.94 1.36
N ASP A 61 -13.72 -4.85 1.71
CA ASP A 61 -15.03 -4.91 2.34
C ASP A 61 -16.07 -5.50 1.36
N ASN A 62 -16.08 -5.06 0.09
CA ASN A 62 -16.93 -5.58 -0.96
C ASN A 62 -16.67 -7.06 -1.29
N LEU A 63 -15.43 -7.51 -1.11
CA LEU A 63 -15.06 -8.92 -1.26
C LEU A 63 -15.41 -9.77 -0.03
N GLY A 64 -15.85 -9.17 1.08
CA GLY A 64 -16.10 -9.85 2.34
C GLY A 64 -14.82 -10.34 3.04
N LEU A 65 -13.67 -9.74 2.70
CA LEU A 65 -12.35 -10.05 3.26
C LEU A 65 -11.90 -8.97 4.24
N THR A 66 -12.81 -8.56 5.12
CA THR A 66 -12.57 -7.56 6.17
C THR A 66 -11.58 -8.09 7.21
N TYR A 67 -11.08 -7.20 8.07
CA TYR A 67 -10.25 -7.61 9.20
C TYR A 67 -10.94 -8.64 10.08
N GLU A 68 -12.24 -8.48 10.33
CA GLU A 68 -13.03 -9.42 11.14
C GLU A 68 -13.06 -10.81 10.51
N ALA A 69 -13.28 -10.91 9.19
CA ALA A 69 -13.29 -12.19 8.49
C ALA A 69 -11.90 -12.86 8.52
N VAL A 70 -10.84 -12.10 8.31
CA VAL A 70 -9.47 -12.61 8.29
C VAL A 70 -9.00 -12.96 9.70
N SER A 71 -9.31 -12.15 10.72
CA SER A 71 -8.97 -12.42 12.11
C SER A 71 -9.76 -13.58 12.71
N ALA A 72 -10.96 -13.87 12.20
CA ALA A 72 -11.69 -15.08 12.56
C ALA A 72 -10.97 -16.35 12.09
N ALA A 73 -10.30 -16.30 10.93
CA ALA A 73 -9.46 -17.40 10.44
C ALA A 73 -8.12 -17.51 11.18
N ASN A 74 -7.56 -16.37 11.62
CA ASN A 74 -6.30 -16.31 12.36
C ASN A 74 -6.29 -15.14 13.36
N PRO A 75 -6.61 -15.36 14.63
CA PRO A 75 -6.62 -14.28 15.63
C PRO A 75 -5.26 -13.60 15.88
N ALA A 76 -4.17 -14.21 15.43
CA ALA A 76 -2.82 -13.67 15.56
C ALA A 76 -2.35 -12.91 14.32
N ILE A 77 -3.19 -12.78 13.27
CA ILE A 77 -2.82 -12.12 12.02
C ILE A 77 -2.64 -10.62 12.22
N ILE A 78 -1.62 -10.06 11.57
CA ILE A 78 -1.50 -8.62 11.40
C ILE A 78 -2.09 -8.28 10.04
N TYR A 79 -3.21 -7.57 10.04
CA TYR A 79 -3.86 -7.12 8.81
C TYR A 79 -3.49 -5.67 8.54
N VAL A 80 -2.96 -5.40 7.36
CA VAL A 80 -2.53 -4.07 6.93
C VAL A 80 -3.36 -3.62 5.75
N SER A 81 -4.02 -2.48 5.89
CA SER A 81 -4.69 -1.76 4.81
C SER A 81 -3.92 -0.48 4.51
N MET A 82 -3.52 -0.29 3.25
CA MET A 82 -2.70 0.85 2.84
C MET A 82 -3.30 1.60 1.64
N PRO A 83 -4.56 2.07 1.73
CA PRO A 83 -5.21 2.80 0.65
C PRO A 83 -4.55 4.17 0.44
N GLY A 84 -4.67 4.71 -0.77
CA GLY A 84 -4.08 6.01 -1.10
C GLY A 84 -4.56 7.15 -0.21
N HIS A 85 -5.87 7.19 0.08
CA HIS A 85 -6.51 8.28 0.83
C HIS A 85 -7.06 7.85 2.21
N GLY A 86 -6.70 6.68 2.71
CA GLY A 86 -7.23 6.12 3.95
C GLY A 86 -8.62 5.49 3.79
N LYS A 87 -9.12 4.90 4.87
CA LYS A 87 -10.46 4.27 4.91
C LYS A 87 -11.56 5.21 5.39
N THR A 88 -11.20 6.41 5.82
CA THR A 88 -12.13 7.42 6.35
C THR A 88 -11.94 8.76 5.64
N GLY A 89 -12.85 9.69 5.86
CA GLY A 89 -12.77 11.03 5.28
C GLY A 89 -13.47 11.17 3.92
N PRO A 90 -13.59 12.41 3.41
CA PRO A 90 -14.40 12.72 2.23
C PRO A 90 -13.83 12.16 0.93
N GLU A 91 -12.54 11.89 0.87
CA GLU A 91 -11.82 11.45 -0.33
C GLU A 91 -11.43 9.96 -0.30
N LYS A 92 -11.90 9.20 0.67
CA LYS A 92 -11.56 7.78 0.87
C LYS A 92 -11.81 6.91 -0.37
N ASP A 93 -12.79 7.27 -1.19
CA ASP A 93 -13.20 6.52 -2.38
C ASP A 93 -12.48 6.97 -3.66
N PHE A 94 -11.58 7.95 -3.56
CA PHE A 94 -10.80 8.40 -4.71
C PHE A 94 -9.76 7.36 -5.11
N VAL A 95 -9.57 7.23 -6.41
CA VAL A 95 -8.52 6.36 -6.96
C VAL A 95 -7.17 7.04 -6.76
N ALA A 96 -6.23 6.30 -6.20
CA ALA A 96 -4.87 6.75 -5.96
C ALA A 96 -3.84 5.93 -6.73
N TYR A 97 -2.85 6.64 -7.23
CA TYR A 97 -1.59 6.09 -7.73
C TYR A 97 -0.45 6.91 -7.10
N GLY A 98 0.74 6.35 -6.96
CA GLY A 98 1.85 7.03 -6.29
C GLY A 98 2.12 8.43 -6.82
N SER A 99 1.91 8.68 -8.12
CA SER A 99 2.13 10.01 -8.72
C SER A 99 1.09 11.05 -8.32
N ASN A 100 -0.20 10.71 -8.20
CA ASN A 100 -1.21 11.67 -7.74
C ASN A 100 -1.20 11.81 -6.22
N VAL A 101 -0.76 10.81 -5.48
CA VAL A 101 -0.49 10.92 -4.06
C VAL A 101 0.58 11.97 -3.77
N GLU A 102 1.67 12.03 -4.58
CA GLU A 102 2.70 13.08 -4.46
C GLU A 102 2.13 14.49 -4.64
N GLN A 103 1.25 14.66 -5.63
CA GLN A 103 0.63 15.96 -5.92
C GLN A 103 -0.28 16.40 -4.78
N LEU A 104 -1.16 15.49 -4.33
CA LEU A 104 -2.15 15.78 -3.28
C LEU A 104 -1.55 15.89 -1.88
N ALA A 105 -0.38 15.31 -1.66
CA ALA A 105 0.38 15.48 -0.41
C ALA A 105 1.15 16.80 -0.33
N GLY A 106 1.21 17.58 -1.42
CA GLY A 106 1.93 18.84 -1.49
C GLY A 106 3.43 18.72 -1.89
N LEU A 107 3.98 17.52 -2.01
CA LEU A 107 5.40 17.32 -2.31
C LEU A 107 5.79 17.94 -3.66
N VAL A 108 4.93 17.84 -4.67
CA VAL A 108 5.22 18.35 -6.01
C VAL A 108 5.35 19.87 -6.02
N SER A 109 4.61 20.59 -5.18
CA SER A 109 4.71 22.05 -5.08
C SER A 109 6.09 22.54 -4.58
N LEU A 110 6.83 21.65 -3.92
CA LEU A 110 8.15 21.92 -3.35
C LEU A 110 9.29 21.37 -4.24
N SER A 111 8.95 20.67 -5.30
CA SER A 111 9.91 19.96 -6.15
C SER A 111 10.03 20.63 -7.51
N GLY A 112 11.25 20.76 -8.04
CA GLY A 112 11.50 21.33 -9.36
C GLY A 112 12.86 21.98 -9.44
N TYR A 113 13.10 22.70 -10.51
CA TYR A 113 14.30 23.50 -10.70
C TYR A 113 14.04 24.96 -10.30
N GLU A 114 15.05 25.64 -9.80
CA GLU A 114 14.98 27.06 -9.47
C GLU A 114 14.45 27.89 -10.66
N GLY A 115 13.39 28.66 -10.42
CA GLY A 115 12.73 29.46 -11.46
C GLY A 115 11.89 28.68 -12.48
N GLY A 116 11.73 27.35 -12.29
CA GLY A 116 10.90 26.48 -13.13
C GLY A 116 9.53 26.17 -12.52
N GLU A 117 8.75 25.38 -13.26
CA GLU A 117 7.46 24.87 -12.79
C GLU A 117 7.64 23.71 -11.81
N PRO A 118 6.70 23.50 -10.86
CA PRO A 118 6.69 22.34 -10.00
C PRO A 118 6.71 21.02 -10.77
N MET A 119 7.53 20.09 -10.35
CA MET A 119 7.71 18.81 -11.04
C MET A 119 7.52 17.63 -10.10
N LYS A 120 6.82 16.59 -10.56
CA LYS A 120 6.75 15.32 -9.83
C LYS A 120 8.09 14.60 -9.89
N THR A 121 8.34 13.73 -8.93
CA THR A 121 9.49 12.82 -8.96
C THR A 121 9.43 11.88 -10.17
N GLY A 122 10.54 11.34 -10.58
CA GLY A 122 10.60 10.45 -11.75
C GLY A 122 9.99 9.07 -11.55
N PHE A 123 9.64 8.73 -10.30
CA PHE A 123 8.97 7.49 -9.91
C PHE A 123 7.91 7.80 -8.84
N SER A 124 6.90 6.95 -8.71
CA SER A 124 5.79 7.14 -7.79
C SER A 124 6.28 7.12 -6.32
N TYR A 125 6.79 8.25 -5.83
CA TYR A 125 7.49 8.37 -4.54
C TYR A 125 6.59 8.02 -3.35
N GLY A 126 5.30 8.27 -3.47
CA GLY A 126 4.31 7.92 -2.43
C GLY A 126 4.32 6.43 -2.08
N ASP A 127 4.42 5.56 -3.09
CA ASP A 127 4.39 4.10 -2.89
C ASP A 127 5.57 3.59 -2.05
N PRO A 128 6.85 3.86 -2.41
CA PRO A 128 7.97 3.36 -1.62
C PRO A 128 8.07 4.00 -0.22
N MET A 129 7.64 5.25 -0.05
CA MET A 129 7.63 5.89 1.26
C MET A 129 6.59 5.28 2.19
N ALA A 130 5.40 4.99 1.67
CA ALA A 130 4.37 4.26 2.42
C ALA A 130 4.84 2.84 2.77
N GLY A 131 5.45 2.13 1.82
CA GLY A 131 6.03 0.81 2.07
C GLY A 131 7.11 0.83 3.15
N THR A 132 7.98 1.86 3.16
CA THR A 132 9.04 2.01 4.17
C THR A 132 8.45 2.26 5.56
N ALA A 133 7.46 3.15 5.68
CA ALA A 133 6.77 3.41 6.95
C ALA A 133 6.06 2.14 7.45
N LEU A 134 5.46 1.39 6.54
CA LEU A 134 4.78 0.14 6.86
C LEU A 134 5.71 -0.91 7.46
N VAL A 135 6.96 -1.02 7.00
CA VAL A 135 7.94 -1.95 7.58
C VAL A 135 8.11 -1.70 9.08
N GLY A 136 8.23 -0.44 9.49
CA GLY A 136 8.31 -0.06 10.90
C GLY A 136 7.05 -0.44 11.68
N ALA A 137 5.87 -0.13 11.15
CA ALA A 137 4.59 -0.44 11.78
C ALA A 137 4.40 -1.96 11.94
N VAL A 138 4.69 -2.75 10.92
CA VAL A 138 4.60 -4.22 10.97
C VAL A 138 5.60 -4.80 11.97
N ALA A 139 6.83 -4.29 12.03
CA ALA A 139 7.82 -4.76 13.01
C ALA A 139 7.35 -4.52 14.47
N MET A 140 6.74 -3.36 14.74
CA MET A 140 6.13 -3.06 16.05
C MET A 140 4.93 -3.98 16.34
N ALA A 141 4.08 -4.23 15.36
CA ALA A 141 2.93 -5.13 15.50
C ALA A 141 3.36 -6.58 15.75
N LEU A 142 4.40 -7.06 15.06
CA LEU A 142 4.99 -8.39 15.29
C LEU A 142 5.54 -8.51 16.72
N ARG A 143 6.24 -7.48 17.20
CA ARG A 143 6.72 -7.44 18.59
C ARG A 143 5.55 -7.50 19.59
N GLN A 144 4.49 -6.73 19.36
CA GLN A 144 3.29 -6.76 20.21
C GLN A 144 2.63 -8.13 20.18
N ARG A 145 2.43 -8.71 18.98
CA ARG A 145 1.85 -10.05 18.80
C ARG A 145 2.66 -11.12 19.57
N ASN A 146 3.98 -11.08 19.47
CA ASN A 146 4.84 -12.04 20.18
C ASN A 146 4.72 -11.95 21.71
N ARG A 147 4.30 -10.80 22.25
CA ARG A 147 4.07 -10.61 23.70
C ARG A 147 2.65 -10.98 24.13
N THR A 148 1.66 -10.81 23.26
CA THR A 148 0.24 -10.88 23.62
C THR A 148 -0.46 -12.08 23.02
N GLY A 149 0.12 -12.72 22.01
CA GLY A 149 -0.52 -13.75 21.19
C GLY A 149 -1.60 -13.24 20.25
N LYS A 150 -1.85 -11.93 20.19
CA LYS A 150 -2.93 -11.31 19.41
C LYS A 150 -2.38 -10.51 18.25
N GLY A 151 -3.03 -10.65 17.09
CA GLY A 151 -2.82 -9.78 15.93
C GLY A 151 -3.44 -8.40 16.11
N CYS A 152 -3.41 -7.60 15.05
CA CYS A 152 -4.02 -6.27 15.02
C CYS A 152 -4.34 -5.84 13.59
N TYR A 153 -5.18 -4.83 13.49
CA TYR A 153 -5.40 -4.06 12.26
C TYR A 153 -4.49 -2.84 12.24
N LEU A 154 -3.83 -2.63 11.11
CA LEU A 154 -3.03 -1.44 10.83
C LEU A 154 -3.60 -0.76 9.59
N GLU A 155 -3.81 0.53 9.68
CA GLU A 155 -4.16 1.37 8.53
C GLU A 155 -3.07 2.42 8.30
N LEU A 156 -2.73 2.64 7.05
CA LEU A 156 -1.81 3.68 6.61
C LEU A 156 -2.36 4.35 5.35
N ALA A 157 -2.82 5.60 5.47
CA ALA A 157 -3.13 6.42 4.31
C ALA A 157 -1.84 6.90 3.65
N GLN A 158 -1.59 6.49 2.40
CA GLN A 158 -0.34 6.85 1.70
C GLN A 158 -0.14 8.36 1.59
N ARG A 159 -1.21 9.10 1.30
CA ARG A 159 -1.19 10.57 1.20
C ARG A 159 -0.82 11.22 2.53
N GLU A 160 -1.43 10.81 3.63
CA GLU A 160 -1.13 11.35 4.96
C GLU A 160 0.31 11.05 5.37
N ASN A 161 0.77 9.82 5.12
CA ASN A 161 2.17 9.46 5.34
C ASN A 161 3.12 10.36 4.55
N LEU A 162 2.83 10.64 3.28
CA LEU A 162 3.68 11.48 2.47
C LEU A 162 3.62 12.95 2.88
N THR A 163 2.47 13.44 3.34
CA THR A 163 2.30 14.80 3.84
C THR A 163 3.21 15.08 5.05
N MET A 164 3.56 14.07 5.84
CA MET A 164 4.50 14.24 6.96
C MET A 164 5.89 14.68 6.50
N PHE A 165 6.29 14.39 5.26
CA PHE A 165 7.60 14.81 4.71
C PHE A 165 7.64 16.26 4.25
N VAL A 166 6.51 16.95 4.27
CA VAL A 166 6.40 18.40 3.97
C VAL A 166 5.92 19.20 5.18
N GLY A 167 6.01 18.61 6.38
CA GLY A 167 5.44 19.16 7.61
C GLY A 167 6.02 20.54 7.97
N GLU A 168 7.33 20.77 7.79
CA GLU A 168 7.98 22.06 8.05
C GLU A 168 7.44 23.17 7.14
N HIS A 169 7.11 22.87 5.90
CA HIS A 169 6.52 23.85 4.97
C HIS A 169 5.07 24.19 5.32
N ILE A 170 4.32 23.23 5.88
CA ILE A 170 2.97 23.47 6.40
C ILE A 170 3.04 24.41 7.60
N VAL A 171 4.01 24.20 8.50
CA VAL A 171 4.21 25.08 9.66
C VAL A 171 4.63 26.47 9.20
N ASP A 172 5.59 26.58 8.28
CA ASP A 172 6.03 27.86 7.74
C ASP A 172 4.87 28.65 7.11
N TYR A 173 4.06 28.01 6.27
CA TYR A 173 2.86 28.61 5.68
C TYR A 173 1.85 29.08 6.75
N SER A 174 1.72 28.37 7.86
CA SER A 174 0.79 28.72 8.93
C SER A 174 1.26 29.94 9.76
N MET A 175 2.54 30.29 9.68
CA MET A 175 3.17 31.37 10.44
C MET A 175 3.33 32.65 9.65
N ASN A 176 3.20 32.63 8.32
CA ASN A 176 3.35 33.71 7.38
C ASN A 176 2.07 33.89 6.54
#